data_06228d9d8e15a88aa9d12046504a8e59
#
_entry.id   06228d9d8e15a88aa9d12046504a8e59
#
_cell.length_a   1.000
_cell.length_b   1.000
_cell.length_c   1.000
_cell.angle_alpha   90.00
_cell.angle_beta   90.00
_cell.angle_gamma   90.00
#
_symmetry.space_group_name_H-M   'P 1'
#
loop_
_entity.id
_entity.type
_entity.pdbx_description
1 polymer ?
#
loop_
_entity_poly.entity_id
_entity_poly.type
_entity_poly.pdbx_seq_one_letter_code
_entity_poly.pdbx_strand_id
1 'polypeptide(L)'
;ALRTLGSKIGLETIFNSSGLIERFEANVANQDSIIDILILLQENTDDYIEENGKEDLSVIYYTGAWIEGIYMGANTVMKEQEKRVGVLISEQMTLGEILVKGLEHVEDKNDDIADLIDDIQDLVDTYYNLESVTTLGEEADYIDIVLTKDEIILMSGKIIDLRESIVQ
;
A
#
# COMPACT_ATOMS: atom_id res chain seq x y z
N ALA A 1 10.15 18.46 4.80
CA ALA A 1 9.80 17.34 3.94
C ALA A 1 8.28 17.09 3.96
N LEU A 2 7.65 16.69 5.10
CA LEU A 2 6.20 16.37 5.18
C LEU A 2 5.29 17.52 4.70
N ARG A 3 5.54 18.77 5.12
CA ARG A 3 4.76 19.95 4.67
C ARG A 3 4.85 20.13 3.15
N THR A 4 6.03 19.97 2.58
CA THR A 4 6.24 20.13 1.14
C THR A 4 5.52 19.04 0.36
N LEU A 5 5.51 17.81 0.89
CA LEU A 5 4.77 16.69 0.31
C LEU A 5 3.26 16.95 0.41
N GLY A 6 2.75 17.29 1.58
CA GLY A 6 1.34 17.60 1.80
C GLY A 6 0.81 18.71 0.86
N SER A 7 1.61 19.77 0.63
CA SER A 7 1.26 20.83 -0.34
C SER A 7 1.20 20.29 -1.78
N LYS A 8 2.10 19.39 -2.17
CA LYS A 8 2.10 18.82 -3.53
C LYS A 8 0.89 17.94 -3.82
N ILE A 9 0.39 17.23 -2.82
CA ILE A 9 -0.77 16.32 -2.94
C ILE A 9 -2.10 16.99 -2.53
N GLY A 10 -2.11 18.30 -2.29
CA GLY A 10 -3.32 19.05 -1.95
C GLY A 10 -3.83 18.89 -0.52
N LEU A 11 -3.05 18.28 0.38
CA LEU A 11 -3.37 18.06 1.80
C LEU A 11 -2.79 19.15 2.73
N GLU A 12 -2.34 20.28 2.18
CA GLU A 12 -1.71 21.36 2.94
C GLU A 12 -2.59 21.87 4.09
N THR A 13 -3.89 21.96 3.85
CA THR A 13 -4.86 22.41 4.85
C THR A 13 -4.90 21.46 6.04
N ILE A 14 -4.88 20.16 5.81
CA ILE A 14 -4.91 19.12 6.87
C ILE A 14 -3.65 19.20 7.72
N PHE A 15 -2.48 19.28 7.10
CA PHE A 15 -1.21 19.35 7.80
C PHE A 15 -1.04 20.66 8.60
N ASN A 16 -1.60 21.77 8.12
CA ASN A 16 -1.42 23.08 8.76
C ASN A 16 -2.49 23.39 9.81
N SER A 17 -3.71 22.86 9.68
CA SER A 17 -4.84 23.23 10.54
C SER A 17 -4.82 22.62 11.93
N SER A 18 -4.19 21.46 12.11
CA SER A 18 -4.30 20.64 13.33
C SER A 18 -3.03 20.58 14.19
N GLY A 19 -1.93 21.24 13.77
CA GLY A 19 -0.63 21.13 14.44
C GLY A 19 -0.09 19.69 14.46
N LEU A 20 -0.56 18.82 13.55
CA LEU A 20 -0.20 17.40 13.51
C LEU A 20 1.28 17.20 13.23
N ILE A 21 1.89 18.05 12.40
CA ILE A 21 3.33 17.94 12.10
C ILE A 21 4.16 18.22 13.34
N GLU A 22 3.85 19.29 14.06
CA GLU A 22 4.54 19.65 15.29
C GLU A 22 4.38 18.56 16.36
N ARG A 23 3.18 18.01 16.47
CA ARG A 23 2.91 16.87 17.37
C ARG A 23 3.70 15.63 16.96
N PHE A 24 3.76 15.32 15.67
CA PHE A 24 4.54 14.21 15.13
C PHE A 24 6.03 14.38 15.45
N GLU A 25 6.60 15.54 15.11
CA GLU A 25 8.02 15.86 15.36
C GLU A 25 8.38 15.77 16.86
N ALA A 26 7.48 16.21 17.75
CA ALA A 26 7.68 16.16 19.19
C ALA A 26 7.57 14.74 19.79
N ASN A 27 6.94 13.80 19.09
CA ASN A 27 6.63 12.46 19.60
C ASN A 27 7.27 11.31 18.81
N VAL A 28 8.23 11.57 17.94
CA VAL A 28 8.85 10.55 17.05
C VAL A 28 9.36 9.30 17.82
N ALA A 29 9.74 9.46 19.07
CA ALA A 29 10.23 8.36 19.90
C ALA A 29 9.13 7.64 20.72
N ASN A 30 7.88 8.09 20.64
CA ASN A 30 6.75 7.54 21.39
C ASN A 30 5.76 6.85 20.43
N GLN A 31 5.80 5.52 20.38
CA GLN A 31 5.01 4.71 19.47
C GLN A 31 3.49 4.97 19.64
N ASP A 32 2.97 5.00 20.84
CA ASP A 32 1.54 5.19 21.09
C ASP A 32 1.07 6.56 20.60
N SER A 33 1.85 7.61 20.91
CA SER A 33 1.54 8.97 20.44
C SER A 33 1.60 9.09 18.90
N ILE A 34 2.51 8.36 18.25
CA ILE A 34 2.59 8.33 16.79
C ILE A 34 1.36 7.65 16.19
N ILE A 35 0.90 6.53 16.77
CA ILE A 35 -0.32 5.84 16.34
C ILE A 35 -1.53 6.77 16.44
N ASP A 36 -1.70 7.45 17.57
CA ASP A 36 -2.81 8.41 17.77
C ASP A 36 -2.77 9.57 16.74
N ILE A 37 -1.57 10.06 16.42
CA ILE A 37 -1.40 11.11 15.42
C ILE A 37 -1.73 10.62 14.01
N LEU A 38 -1.35 9.39 13.67
CA LEU A 38 -1.67 8.80 12.37
C LEU A 38 -3.18 8.53 12.21
N ILE A 39 -3.86 8.08 13.27
CA ILE A 39 -5.33 7.94 13.27
C ILE A 39 -5.99 9.30 13.02
N LEU A 40 -5.59 10.33 13.74
CA LEU A 40 -6.11 11.69 13.56
C LEU A 40 -5.83 12.25 12.16
N LEU A 41 -4.67 11.95 11.59
CA LEU A 41 -4.33 12.34 10.23
C LEU A 41 -5.25 11.66 9.22
N GLN A 42 -5.49 10.35 9.40
CA GLN A 42 -6.41 9.60 8.57
C GLN A 42 -7.82 10.18 8.64
N GLU A 43 -8.40 10.35 9.83
CA GLU A 43 -9.74 10.93 10.03
C GLU A 43 -9.87 12.29 9.34
N ASN A 44 -8.92 13.20 9.57
CA ASN A 44 -8.94 14.52 8.93
C ASN A 44 -8.79 14.47 7.39
N THR A 45 -8.10 13.45 6.88
CA THR A 45 -7.95 13.25 5.43
C THR A 45 -9.24 12.72 4.83
N ASP A 46 -9.89 11.77 5.48
CA ASP A 46 -11.17 11.20 5.05
C ASP A 46 -12.26 12.29 5.03
N ASP A 47 -12.37 13.07 6.11
CA ASP A 47 -13.29 14.21 6.19
C ASP A 47 -13.05 15.23 5.05
N TYR A 48 -11.78 15.57 4.80
CA TYR A 48 -11.44 16.52 3.72
C TYR A 48 -11.81 16.00 2.34
N ILE A 49 -11.58 14.70 2.09
CA ILE A 49 -11.91 14.05 0.82
C ILE A 49 -13.43 14.08 0.60
N GLU A 50 -14.23 13.68 1.61
CA GLU A 50 -15.68 13.66 1.56
C GLU A 50 -16.26 15.07 1.38
N GLU A 51 -15.80 16.05 2.18
CA GLU A 51 -16.28 17.43 2.11
C GLU A 51 -15.97 18.13 0.78
N ASN A 52 -14.94 17.70 0.07
CA ASN A 52 -14.50 18.30 -1.19
C ASN A 52 -14.86 17.47 -2.45
N GLY A 53 -15.61 16.37 -2.29
CA GLY A 53 -16.00 15.50 -3.41
C GLY A 53 -14.79 14.93 -4.17
N LYS A 54 -13.78 14.45 -3.40
CA LYS A 54 -12.52 13.93 -3.94
C LYS A 54 -12.32 12.45 -3.61
N GLU A 55 -13.42 11.69 -3.63
CA GLU A 55 -13.42 10.26 -3.27
C GLU A 55 -12.42 9.44 -4.10
N ASP A 56 -12.21 9.84 -5.36
CA ASP A 56 -11.20 9.22 -6.24
C ASP A 56 -9.77 9.30 -5.68
N LEU A 57 -9.46 10.36 -4.88
CA LEU A 57 -8.15 10.47 -4.24
C LEU A 57 -7.94 9.44 -3.12
N SER A 58 -9.02 8.97 -2.49
CA SER A 58 -8.94 7.97 -1.42
C SER A 58 -8.24 6.71 -1.90
N VAL A 59 -8.69 6.15 -3.03
CA VAL A 59 -8.09 4.92 -3.56
C VAL A 59 -6.62 5.12 -3.93
N ILE A 60 -6.25 6.28 -4.47
CA ILE A 60 -4.87 6.59 -4.82
C ILE A 60 -4.00 6.65 -3.56
N TYR A 61 -4.48 7.30 -2.48
CA TYR A 61 -3.74 7.38 -1.21
C TYR A 61 -3.61 6.04 -0.52
N TYR A 62 -4.69 5.23 -0.49
CA TYR A 62 -4.65 3.87 0.06
C TYR A 62 -3.71 2.97 -0.74
N THR A 63 -3.70 3.10 -2.07
CA THR A 63 -2.76 2.35 -2.93
C THR A 63 -1.31 2.72 -2.61
N GLY A 64 -1.00 4.01 -2.48
CA GLY A 64 0.35 4.47 -2.09
C GLY A 64 0.77 3.93 -0.72
N ALA A 65 -0.11 3.99 0.28
CA ALA A 65 0.15 3.46 1.61
C ALA A 65 0.36 1.93 1.60
N TRP A 66 -0.45 1.22 0.82
CA TRP A 66 -0.32 -0.23 0.64
C TRP A 66 1.02 -0.60 0.00
N ILE A 67 1.42 0.08 -1.08
CA ILE A 67 2.71 -0.16 -1.76
C ILE A 67 3.89 0.05 -0.79
N GLU A 68 3.92 1.13 -0.03
CA GLU A 68 4.96 1.36 0.97
C GLU A 68 4.93 0.29 2.09
N GLY A 69 3.75 -0.14 2.51
CA GLY A 69 3.59 -1.20 3.51
C GLY A 69 4.16 -2.54 3.05
N ILE A 70 3.78 -3.00 1.84
CA ILE A 70 4.30 -4.25 1.28
C ILE A 70 5.80 -4.17 0.96
N TYR A 71 6.30 -3.00 0.51
CA TYR A 71 7.71 -2.76 0.28
C TYR A 71 8.55 -2.90 1.57
N MET A 72 8.09 -2.31 2.68
CA MET A 72 8.75 -2.48 3.99
C MET A 72 8.77 -3.95 4.41
N GLY A 73 7.66 -4.66 4.20
CA GLY A 73 7.56 -6.10 4.40
C GLY A 73 8.57 -6.88 3.57
N ALA A 74 8.58 -6.68 2.25
CA ALA A 74 9.47 -7.34 1.31
C ALA A 74 10.96 -7.15 1.67
N ASN A 75 11.36 -5.93 2.04
CA ASN A 75 12.75 -5.66 2.49
C ASN A 75 13.13 -6.40 3.78
N THR A 76 12.17 -6.61 4.69
CA THR A 76 12.40 -7.37 5.92
C THR A 76 12.58 -8.86 5.61
N VAL A 77 11.78 -9.39 4.71
CA VAL A 77 11.84 -10.79 4.26
C VAL A 77 13.16 -11.13 3.62
N MET A 78 13.66 -10.27 2.76
CA MET A 78 14.96 -10.48 2.12
C MET A 78 16.09 -10.63 3.14
N LYS A 79 15.88 -10.15 4.38
CA LYS A 79 16.83 -10.27 5.49
C LYS A 79 16.60 -11.50 6.38
N GLU A 80 15.36 -11.88 6.66
CA GLU A 80 15.02 -12.83 7.74
C GLU A 80 14.32 -14.12 7.31
N GLN A 81 13.78 -14.23 6.08
CA GLN A 81 13.20 -15.42 5.41
C GLN A 81 12.21 -16.25 6.26
N GLU A 82 11.24 -15.61 6.92
CA GLU A 82 10.28 -16.32 7.78
C GLU A 82 9.01 -16.79 7.05
N LYS A 83 8.48 -17.98 7.41
CA LYS A 83 7.24 -18.58 6.85
C LYS A 83 6.01 -17.67 7.01
N ARG A 84 5.94 -16.86 8.06
CA ARG A 84 4.82 -15.91 8.30
C ARG A 84 4.65 -14.90 7.18
N VAL A 85 5.69 -14.65 6.44
CA VAL A 85 5.68 -13.69 5.35
C VAL A 85 4.90 -14.19 4.15
N GLY A 86 4.93 -15.49 3.87
CA GLY A 86 4.12 -16.08 2.80
C GLY A 86 2.62 -15.78 3.00
N VAL A 87 2.11 -15.96 4.22
CA VAL A 87 0.71 -15.65 4.56
C VAL A 87 0.41 -14.16 4.38
N LEU A 88 1.31 -13.29 4.84
CA LEU A 88 1.15 -11.85 4.69
C LEU A 88 1.17 -11.42 3.21
N ILE A 89 2.02 -12.02 2.37
CA ILE A 89 2.02 -11.76 0.93
C ILE A 89 0.66 -12.17 0.33
N SER A 90 0.14 -13.35 0.65
CA SER A 90 -1.13 -13.84 0.13
C SER A 90 -2.30 -12.92 0.49
N GLU A 91 -2.35 -12.49 1.74
CA GLU A 91 -3.35 -11.55 2.24
C GLU A 91 -3.27 -10.19 1.52
N GLN A 92 -2.06 -9.70 1.27
CA GLN A 92 -1.85 -8.43 0.57
C GLN A 92 -2.21 -8.50 -0.92
N MET A 93 -2.07 -9.64 -1.58
CA MET A 93 -2.46 -9.76 -3.00
C MET A 93 -3.98 -9.67 -3.19
N THR A 94 -4.78 -10.20 -2.27
CA THR A 94 -6.24 -9.99 -2.27
C THR A 94 -6.60 -8.51 -2.14
N LEU A 95 -5.88 -7.75 -1.30
CA LEU A 95 -6.07 -6.31 -1.20
C LEU A 95 -5.62 -5.60 -2.49
N GLY A 96 -4.53 -6.04 -3.12
CA GLY A 96 -4.07 -5.53 -4.42
C GLY A 96 -5.16 -5.59 -5.50
N GLU A 97 -5.90 -6.71 -5.61
CA GLU A 97 -7.04 -6.82 -6.53
C GLU A 97 -8.15 -5.79 -6.26
N ILE A 98 -8.44 -5.52 -4.99
CA ILE A 98 -9.44 -4.53 -4.60
C ILE A 98 -8.98 -3.13 -5.01
N LEU A 99 -7.70 -2.83 -4.81
CA LEU A 99 -7.11 -1.54 -5.18
C LEU A 99 -7.09 -1.33 -6.69
N VAL A 100 -6.75 -2.35 -7.49
CA VAL A 100 -6.86 -2.30 -8.96
C VAL A 100 -8.28 -1.93 -9.38
N LYS A 101 -9.29 -2.64 -8.86
CA LYS A 101 -10.69 -2.34 -9.16
C LYS A 101 -11.08 -0.92 -8.74
N GLY A 102 -10.58 -0.43 -7.61
CA GLY A 102 -10.80 0.93 -7.16
C GLY A 102 -10.18 1.96 -8.11
N LEU A 103 -8.91 1.77 -8.49
CA LEU A 103 -8.20 2.64 -9.43
C LEU A 103 -8.84 2.67 -10.83
N GLU A 104 -9.40 1.54 -11.29
CA GLU A 104 -10.16 1.47 -12.54
C GLU A 104 -11.41 2.38 -12.56
N HIS A 105 -11.95 2.74 -11.40
CA HIS A 105 -13.12 3.61 -11.27
C HIS A 105 -12.78 5.09 -11.15
N VAL A 106 -11.51 5.47 -11.02
CA VAL A 106 -11.09 6.87 -11.02
C VAL A 106 -11.49 7.55 -12.33
N GLU A 107 -12.21 8.68 -12.26
CA GLU A 107 -12.81 9.31 -13.45
C GLU A 107 -11.75 9.93 -14.37
N ASP A 108 -10.79 10.69 -13.80
CA ASP A 108 -9.76 11.42 -14.55
C ASP A 108 -8.40 10.69 -14.51
N LYS A 109 -8.36 9.44 -15.01
CA LYS A 109 -7.11 8.67 -15.10
C LYS A 109 -6.12 9.31 -16.06
N ASN A 110 -4.93 9.61 -15.57
CA ASN A 110 -3.77 9.93 -16.38
C ASN A 110 -2.94 8.67 -16.69
N ASP A 111 -1.91 8.83 -17.50
CA ASP A 111 -1.03 7.71 -17.90
C ASP A 111 -0.35 7.08 -16.66
N ASP A 112 0.03 7.88 -15.64
CA ASP A 112 0.66 7.38 -14.42
C ASP A 112 -0.28 6.43 -13.63
N ILE A 113 -1.58 6.73 -13.58
CA ILE A 113 -2.57 5.85 -12.92
C ILE A 113 -2.80 4.58 -13.75
N ALA A 114 -2.80 4.68 -15.07
CA ALA A 114 -2.92 3.52 -15.94
C ALA A 114 -1.72 2.58 -15.79
N ASP A 115 -0.51 3.12 -15.81
CA ASP A 115 0.72 2.36 -15.59
C ASP A 115 0.74 1.71 -14.19
N LEU A 116 0.26 2.43 -13.16
CA LEU A 116 0.15 1.90 -11.80
C LEU A 116 -0.83 0.72 -11.71
N ILE A 117 -1.98 0.79 -12.42
CA ILE A 117 -2.94 -0.32 -12.51
C ILE A 117 -2.27 -1.54 -13.12
N ASP A 118 -1.58 -1.36 -14.25
CA ASP A 118 -0.91 -2.44 -14.98
C ASP A 118 0.20 -3.08 -14.12
N ASP A 119 1.00 -2.28 -13.42
CA ASP A 119 2.07 -2.75 -12.54
C ASP A 119 1.53 -3.56 -11.34
N ILE A 120 0.44 -3.09 -10.70
CA ILE A 120 -0.19 -3.82 -9.60
C ILE A 120 -0.84 -5.11 -10.11
N GLN A 121 -1.51 -5.06 -11.27
CA GLN A 121 -2.12 -6.24 -11.87
C GLN A 121 -1.05 -7.30 -12.21
N ASP A 122 0.12 -6.91 -12.75
CA ASP A 122 1.22 -7.84 -13.02
C ASP A 122 1.74 -8.51 -11.74
N LEU A 123 1.81 -7.76 -10.64
CA LEU A 123 2.19 -8.30 -9.34
C LEU A 123 1.17 -9.33 -8.83
N VAL A 124 -0.11 -9.02 -8.92
CA VAL A 124 -1.23 -9.89 -8.51
C VAL A 124 -1.29 -11.13 -9.40
N ASP A 125 -1.18 -10.97 -10.71
CA ASP A 125 -1.18 -12.08 -11.67
C ASP A 125 0.03 -13.01 -11.45
N THR A 126 1.19 -12.44 -11.14
CA THR A 126 2.38 -13.22 -10.77
C THR A 126 2.10 -14.11 -9.57
N TYR A 127 1.45 -13.58 -8.53
CA TYR A 127 1.08 -14.33 -7.35
C TYR A 127 0.12 -15.49 -7.67
N TYR A 128 -0.95 -15.24 -8.42
CA TYR A 128 -1.93 -16.26 -8.78
C TYR A 128 -1.37 -17.34 -9.71
N ASN A 129 -0.26 -17.08 -10.39
CA ASN A 129 0.45 -18.06 -11.21
C ASN A 129 1.53 -18.86 -10.44
N LEU A 130 1.75 -18.61 -9.15
CA LEU A 130 2.67 -19.40 -8.33
C LEU A 130 2.21 -20.85 -8.19
N GLU A 131 3.13 -21.79 -8.20
CA GLU A 131 2.81 -23.22 -8.08
C GLU A 131 2.10 -23.53 -6.76
N SER A 132 2.54 -22.92 -5.66
CA SER A 132 1.91 -23.07 -4.34
C SER A 132 0.47 -22.55 -4.30
N VAL A 133 0.11 -21.57 -5.11
CA VAL A 133 -1.25 -21.01 -5.19
C VAL A 133 -2.12 -21.84 -6.13
N THR A 134 -1.63 -22.12 -7.33
CA THR A 134 -2.39 -22.86 -8.36
C THR A 134 -2.73 -24.29 -7.96
N THR A 135 -1.88 -24.92 -7.13
CA THR A 135 -2.06 -26.32 -6.70
C THR A 135 -3.21 -26.50 -5.70
N LEU A 136 -3.56 -25.46 -4.94
CA LEU A 136 -4.62 -25.53 -3.93
C LEU A 136 -6.04 -25.34 -4.50
N GLY A 137 -6.17 -24.78 -5.70
CA GLY A 137 -7.45 -24.55 -6.38
C GLY A 137 -8.17 -23.29 -5.89
N GLU A 138 -9.26 -22.95 -6.59
CA GLU A 138 -10.00 -21.69 -6.44
C GLU A 138 -10.75 -21.53 -5.09
N GLU A 139 -10.94 -22.62 -4.34
CA GLU A 139 -11.66 -22.59 -3.05
C GLU A 139 -10.74 -22.49 -1.83
N ALA A 140 -9.42 -22.39 -2.03
CA ALA A 140 -8.47 -22.30 -0.91
C ALA A 140 -8.48 -20.90 -0.29
N ASP A 141 -8.54 -20.85 1.04
CA ASP A 141 -8.36 -19.61 1.77
C ASP A 141 -6.86 -19.21 1.75
N TYR A 142 -6.56 -17.91 1.71
CA TYR A 142 -5.18 -17.40 1.75
C TYR A 142 -4.37 -17.94 2.94
N ILE A 143 -5.04 -18.34 4.03
CA ILE A 143 -4.45 -18.94 5.24
C ILE A 143 -3.85 -20.32 4.96
N ASP A 144 -4.39 -21.04 3.98
CA ASP A 144 -3.95 -22.38 3.61
C ASP A 144 -2.74 -22.37 2.65
N ILE A 145 -2.44 -21.19 2.08
CA ILE A 145 -1.38 -21.02 1.11
C ILE A 145 0.00 -20.96 1.80
N VAL A 146 0.85 -21.90 1.50
CA VAL A 146 2.23 -21.96 2.00
C VAL A 146 3.19 -21.74 0.85
N LEU A 147 3.60 -20.50 0.64
CA LEU A 147 4.59 -20.16 -0.38
C LEU A 147 5.95 -20.80 -0.07
N THR A 148 6.61 -21.28 -1.12
CA THR A 148 8.00 -21.73 -1.04
C THR A 148 8.94 -20.54 -0.82
N LYS A 149 10.18 -20.83 -0.39
CA LYS A 149 11.19 -19.79 -0.22
C LYS A 149 11.48 -19.04 -1.52
N ASP A 150 11.52 -19.72 -2.63
CA ASP A 150 11.83 -19.11 -3.93
C ASP A 150 10.67 -18.23 -4.41
N GLU A 151 9.42 -18.62 -4.16
CA GLU A 151 8.23 -17.80 -4.43
C GLU A 151 8.19 -16.55 -3.54
N ILE A 152 8.54 -16.66 -2.26
CA ILE A 152 8.65 -15.51 -1.36
C ILE A 152 9.72 -14.52 -1.86
N ILE A 153 10.87 -15.01 -2.31
CA ILE A 153 11.94 -14.17 -2.88
C ILE A 153 11.46 -13.51 -4.18
N LEU A 154 10.81 -14.26 -5.06
CA LEU A 154 10.25 -13.74 -6.31
C LEU A 154 9.25 -12.61 -6.04
N MET A 155 8.27 -12.84 -5.18
CA MET A 155 7.25 -11.84 -4.85
C MET A 155 7.87 -10.61 -4.17
N SER A 156 8.82 -10.82 -3.26
CA SER A 156 9.53 -9.71 -2.62
C SER A 156 10.31 -8.86 -3.62
N GLY A 157 10.95 -9.48 -4.61
CA GLY A 157 11.62 -8.78 -5.71
C GLY A 157 10.63 -7.93 -6.52
N LYS A 158 9.52 -8.52 -6.96
CA LYS A 158 8.46 -7.84 -7.69
C LYS A 158 7.87 -6.64 -6.92
N ILE A 159 7.66 -6.79 -5.62
CA ILE A 159 7.17 -5.70 -4.75
C ILE A 159 8.19 -4.55 -4.67
N ILE A 160 9.48 -4.88 -4.60
CA ILE A 160 10.54 -3.87 -4.59
C ILE A 160 10.58 -3.14 -5.93
N ASP A 161 10.52 -3.86 -7.04
CA ASP A 161 10.53 -3.30 -8.39
C ASP A 161 9.32 -2.38 -8.61
N LEU A 162 8.11 -2.78 -8.19
CA LEU A 162 6.90 -1.95 -8.24
C LEU A 162 7.10 -0.61 -7.52
N ARG A 163 7.62 -0.64 -6.29
CA ARG A 163 7.85 0.60 -5.55
C ARG A 163 8.91 1.48 -6.20
N GLU A 164 9.97 0.89 -6.75
CA GLU A 164 11.05 1.62 -7.41
C GLU A 164 10.60 2.25 -8.74
N SER A 165 9.65 1.66 -9.48
CA SER A 165 9.09 2.24 -10.70
C SER A 165 8.33 3.55 -10.43
N ILE A 166 7.69 3.67 -9.27
CA ILE A 166 6.85 4.83 -8.90
C ILE A 166 7.67 6.04 -8.39
N VAL A 167 8.83 5.81 -7.76
CA VAL A 167 9.60 6.86 -7.09
C VAL A 167 10.80 7.38 -7.87
N GLN A 168 10.90 7.06 -9.15
CA GLN A 168 11.98 7.53 -10.04
C GLN A 168 11.93 9.02 -10.35
#